data_0eab3649a680493d0880e9c90474d4eb
#
_entry.id   0eab3649a680493d0880e9c90474d4eb
#
_cell.length_a   1.000
_cell.length_b   1.000
_cell.length_c   1.000
_cell.angle_alpha   90.00
_cell.angle_beta   90.00
_cell.angle_gamma   90.00
#
_symmetry.space_group_name_H-M   'P 1'
#
loop_
_entity.id
_entity.type
_entity.pdbx_description
1 polymer ?
#
loop_
_entity_poly.entity_id
_entity_poly.type
_entity_poly.pdbx_seq_one_letter_code
_entity_poly.pdbx_strand_id
1 'polypeptide(L)'
;MSRFAEPVFVAAGLRTPFGRGSGALANYDAVSLSVPVVQAMANFAEPDLAVWGTVIPNLGWSNIAREVWLDAKLNPSIPAFSVVLACSTSMTATFAAAGLLGGGTDLTMVGGAEVMSRPSLALTAEASKRLTDLFGQDPAAALSALQSLTPHDFVLPTKGWANRITGRTMGDHMEETAKAWRVSREAQDDWALKS
;
A
#
# COMPACT_ATOMS: atom_id res chain seq x y z
N MET A 1 5.21 -21.56 23.45
CA MET A 1 4.06 -20.90 24.09
C MET A 1 3.40 -20.03 23.04
N SER A 2 2.10 -20.19 22.78
CA SER A 2 1.33 -19.30 21.91
C SER A 2 1.36 -17.88 22.48
N ARG A 3 1.61 -16.88 21.63
CA ARG A 3 1.53 -15.45 22.01
C ARG A 3 0.09 -14.99 22.23
N PHE A 4 -0.87 -15.76 21.74
CA PHE A 4 -2.29 -15.49 21.87
C PHE A 4 -2.88 -16.41 22.94
N ALA A 5 -3.76 -15.85 23.77
CA ALA A 5 -4.45 -16.61 24.81
C ALA A 5 -5.36 -17.68 24.18
N GLU A 6 -5.92 -17.37 22.99
CA GLU A 6 -6.80 -18.26 22.22
C GLU A 6 -6.36 -18.34 20.76
N PRO A 7 -6.76 -19.40 20.02
CA PRO A 7 -6.48 -19.52 18.59
C PRO A 7 -7.17 -18.41 17.79
N VAL A 8 -6.45 -17.86 16.81
CA VAL A 8 -6.99 -16.90 15.84
C VAL A 8 -7.27 -17.63 14.53
N PHE A 9 -8.46 -17.45 13.99
CA PHE A 9 -8.91 -18.15 12.79
C PHE A 9 -9.05 -17.18 11.60
N VAL A 10 -8.73 -17.66 10.40
CA VAL A 10 -9.08 -16.99 9.14
C VAL A 10 -10.42 -17.57 8.68
N ALA A 11 -11.48 -16.76 8.72
CA ALA A 11 -12.84 -17.20 8.43
C ALA A 11 -13.16 -17.16 6.93
N ALA A 12 -12.70 -16.15 6.21
CA ALA A 12 -12.95 -15.97 4.79
C ALA A 12 -11.85 -15.12 4.14
N GLY A 13 -11.79 -15.12 2.80
CA GLY A 13 -10.87 -14.27 2.05
C GLY A 13 -11.27 -14.12 0.60
N LEU A 14 -11.11 -12.92 0.06
CA LEU A 14 -11.32 -12.59 -1.35
C LEU A 14 -10.16 -11.74 -1.87
N ARG A 15 -9.91 -11.82 -3.16
CA ARG A 15 -8.98 -10.91 -3.86
C ARG A 15 -9.45 -10.62 -5.28
N THR A 16 -8.96 -9.54 -5.83
CA THR A 16 -8.99 -9.31 -7.27
C THR A 16 -7.97 -10.21 -7.97
N PRO A 17 -8.07 -10.41 -9.29
CA PRO A 17 -6.96 -10.96 -10.06
C PRO A 17 -5.70 -10.09 -9.93
N PHE A 18 -4.53 -10.70 -10.04
CA PHE A 18 -3.30 -9.94 -10.25
C PHE A 18 -3.30 -9.41 -11.69
N GLY A 19 -3.47 -8.10 -11.82
CA GLY A 19 -3.47 -7.43 -13.11
C GLY A 19 -2.05 -7.00 -13.53
N ARG A 20 -1.76 -7.12 -14.83
CA ARG A 20 -0.56 -6.52 -15.40
C ARG A 20 -0.61 -5.00 -15.22
N GLY A 21 0.51 -4.37 -14.88
CA GLY A 21 0.66 -2.91 -14.88
C GLY A 21 0.22 -2.32 -16.23
N SER A 22 -0.50 -1.20 -16.19
CA SER A 22 -1.12 -0.56 -17.35
C SER A 22 -2.11 -1.46 -18.14
N GLY A 23 -2.59 -2.53 -17.53
CA GLY A 23 -3.59 -3.44 -18.09
C GLY A 23 -5.03 -3.10 -17.68
N ALA A 24 -5.89 -4.13 -17.59
CA ALA A 24 -7.33 -3.98 -17.35
C ALA A 24 -7.71 -3.21 -16.07
N LEU A 25 -6.84 -3.26 -15.05
CA LEU A 25 -7.07 -2.57 -13.77
C LEU A 25 -6.37 -1.20 -13.67
N ALA A 26 -5.76 -0.70 -14.73
CA ALA A 26 -4.96 0.53 -14.71
C ALA A 26 -5.77 1.81 -14.42
N ASN A 27 -7.07 1.78 -14.63
CA ASN A 27 -7.96 2.93 -14.38
C ASN A 27 -8.44 3.05 -12.93
N TYR A 28 -8.19 2.04 -12.12
CA TYR A 28 -8.46 2.09 -10.68
C TYR A 28 -7.31 2.76 -9.93
N ASP A 29 -7.61 3.27 -8.76
CA ASP A 29 -6.63 3.54 -7.71
C ASP A 29 -6.77 2.50 -6.59
N ALA A 30 -5.93 2.61 -5.55
CA ALA A 30 -5.95 1.62 -4.47
C ALA A 30 -7.25 1.64 -3.67
N VAL A 31 -7.93 2.79 -3.57
CA VAL A 31 -9.25 2.89 -2.90
C VAL A 31 -10.33 2.23 -3.75
N SER A 32 -10.51 2.69 -4.98
CA SER A 32 -11.56 2.20 -5.89
C SER A 32 -11.41 0.72 -6.23
N LEU A 33 -10.17 0.19 -6.26
CA LEU A 33 -9.92 -1.24 -6.44
C LEU A 33 -10.29 -2.06 -5.19
N SER A 34 -10.14 -1.48 -3.99
CA SER A 34 -10.46 -2.14 -2.73
C SER A 34 -11.94 -2.22 -2.45
N VAL A 35 -12.71 -1.19 -2.83
CA VAL A 35 -14.13 -1.06 -2.49
C VAL A 35 -14.96 -2.32 -2.82
N PRO A 36 -14.94 -2.89 -4.03
CA PRO A 36 -15.75 -4.07 -4.34
C PRO A 36 -15.34 -5.31 -3.53
N VAL A 37 -14.06 -5.44 -3.17
CA VAL A 37 -13.56 -6.54 -2.34
C VAL A 37 -14.08 -6.40 -0.92
N VAL A 38 -13.97 -5.21 -0.35
CA VAL A 38 -14.41 -4.92 1.02
C VAL A 38 -15.94 -5.05 1.13
N GLN A 39 -16.70 -4.57 0.15
CA GLN A 39 -18.17 -4.76 0.11
C GLN A 39 -18.54 -6.24 0.06
N ALA A 40 -17.88 -7.02 -0.80
CA ALA A 40 -18.15 -8.45 -0.89
C ALA A 40 -17.81 -9.19 0.40
N MET A 41 -16.71 -8.81 1.06
CA MET A 41 -16.33 -9.39 2.36
C MET A 41 -17.30 -8.99 3.48
N ALA A 42 -17.76 -7.73 3.53
CA ALA A 42 -18.72 -7.27 4.53
C ALA A 42 -20.07 -7.98 4.43
N ASN A 43 -20.42 -8.55 3.27
CA ASN A 43 -21.63 -9.37 3.13
C ASN A 43 -21.55 -10.72 3.88
N PHE A 44 -20.37 -11.19 4.24
CA PHE A 44 -20.24 -12.40 5.08
C PHE A 44 -20.51 -12.09 6.55
N ALA A 45 -19.91 -11.01 7.05
CA ALA A 45 -20.15 -10.50 8.40
C ALA A 45 -19.60 -9.06 8.52
N GLU A 46 -20.26 -8.24 9.33
CA GLU A 46 -19.75 -6.92 9.69
C GLU A 46 -18.63 -7.07 10.72
N PRO A 47 -17.42 -6.57 10.47
CA PRO A 47 -16.32 -6.65 11.42
C PRO A 47 -16.42 -5.55 12.49
N ASP A 48 -15.73 -5.73 13.60
CA ASP A 48 -15.58 -4.71 14.66
C ASP A 48 -14.44 -3.72 14.34
N LEU A 49 -13.55 -4.09 13.40
CA LEU A 49 -12.37 -3.32 13.03
C LEU A 49 -11.94 -3.64 11.60
N ALA A 50 -11.56 -2.62 10.83
CA ALA A 50 -10.93 -2.76 9.53
C ALA A 50 -9.47 -2.30 9.57
N VAL A 51 -8.54 -3.13 9.05
CA VAL A 51 -7.13 -2.79 8.90
C VAL A 51 -6.73 -3.01 7.44
N TRP A 52 -6.37 -1.92 6.75
CA TRP A 52 -6.09 -1.96 5.32
C TRP A 52 -4.81 -1.22 5.01
N GLY A 53 -4.10 -1.64 3.96
CA GLY A 53 -2.83 -1.03 3.62
C GLY A 53 -2.58 -0.82 2.14
N THR A 54 -1.66 0.06 1.86
CA THR A 54 -1.03 0.27 0.56
C THR A 54 0.44 0.65 0.80
N VAL A 55 1.29 0.44 -0.18
CA VAL A 55 2.73 0.69 -0.05
C VAL A 55 3.11 2.06 -0.61
N ILE A 56 2.55 2.42 -1.77
CA ILE A 56 2.85 3.67 -2.44
C ILE A 56 1.99 4.78 -1.83
N PRO A 57 2.60 5.78 -1.16
CA PRO A 57 1.86 6.89 -0.59
C PRO A 57 1.07 7.64 -1.66
N ASN A 58 -0.12 8.08 -1.30
CA ASN A 58 -0.92 8.96 -2.12
C ASN A 58 -1.31 10.20 -1.32
N LEU A 59 -1.19 11.38 -1.92
CA LEU A 59 -1.52 12.65 -1.26
C LEU A 59 -3.04 12.87 -1.11
N GLY A 60 -3.86 12.08 -1.82
CA GLY A 60 -5.31 12.16 -1.75
C GLY A 60 -5.91 11.57 -0.47
N TRP A 61 -5.15 10.73 0.26
CA TRP A 61 -5.60 10.14 1.52
C TRP A 61 -4.43 9.81 2.45
N SER A 62 -4.64 9.93 3.75
CA SER A 62 -3.68 9.54 4.78
C SER A 62 -4.02 8.19 5.43
N ASN A 63 -5.29 7.83 5.47
CA ASN A 63 -5.80 6.58 6.04
C ASN A 63 -6.63 5.84 4.99
N ILE A 64 -5.96 5.05 4.15
CA ILE A 64 -6.63 4.30 3.08
C ILE A 64 -7.70 3.35 3.62
N ALA A 65 -7.51 2.76 4.80
CA ALA A 65 -8.51 1.88 5.40
C ALA A 65 -9.84 2.62 5.61
N ARG A 66 -9.77 3.84 6.11
CA ARG A 66 -10.96 4.66 6.34
C ARG A 66 -11.61 5.11 5.04
N GLU A 67 -10.83 5.53 4.06
CA GLU A 67 -11.33 5.93 2.75
C GLU A 67 -12.07 4.78 2.06
N VAL A 68 -11.44 3.60 2.00
CA VAL A 68 -12.08 2.39 1.43
C VAL A 68 -13.37 2.04 2.16
N TRP A 69 -13.37 2.11 3.49
CA TRP A 69 -14.53 1.76 4.29
C TRP A 69 -15.72 2.69 4.02
N LEU A 70 -15.47 3.99 3.97
CA LEU A 70 -16.50 4.99 3.70
C LEU A 70 -16.98 4.97 2.25
N ASP A 71 -16.08 4.79 1.30
CA ASP A 71 -16.44 4.66 -0.12
C ASP A 71 -17.24 3.39 -0.41
N ALA A 72 -16.97 2.32 0.33
CA ALA A 72 -17.78 1.10 0.30
C ALA A 72 -19.20 1.29 0.87
N LYS A 73 -19.52 2.46 1.45
CA LYS A 73 -20.82 2.79 2.09
C LYS A 73 -21.18 1.84 3.21
N LEU A 74 -20.18 1.37 3.94
CA LEU A 74 -20.36 0.51 5.10
C LEU A 74 -20.59 1.34 6.37
N ASN A 75 -20.88 0.65 7.46
CA ASN A 75 -21.18 1.28 8.74
C ASN A 75 -20.05 2.22 9.20
N PRO A 76 -20.27 3.54 9.25
CA PRO A 76 -19.22 4.50 9.57
C PRO A 76 -18.75 4.44 11.02
N SER A 77 -19.45 3.73 11.90
CA SER A 77 -19.07 3.55 13.30
C SER A 77 -17.94 2.53 13.47
N ILE A 78 -17.69 1.67 12.48
CA ILE A 78 -16.59 0.71 12.52
C ILE A 78 -15.26 1.46 12.40
N PRO A 79 -14.34 1.29 13.38
CA PRO A 79 -13.03 1.89 13.31
C PRO A 79 -12.20 1.28 12.17
N ALA A 80 -11.36 2.12 11.56
CA ALA A 80 -10.47 1.68 10.50
C ALA A 80 -9.12 2.41 10.58
N PHE A 81 -8.01 1.68 10.45
CA PHE A 81 -6.68 2.27 10.39
C PHE A 81 -5.80 1.58 9.35
N SER A 82 -4.79 2.33 8.89
CA SER A 82 -3.88 1.86 7.85
C SER A 82 -2.55 1.39 8.42
N VAL A 83 -1.96 0.44 7.72
CA VAL A 83 -0.59 -0.03 7.97
C VAL A 83 0.24 0.05 6.68
N VAL A 84 1.54 0.30 6.83
CA VAL A 84 2.51 0.29 5.74
C VAL A 84 3.78 -0.41 6.21
N LEU A 85 4.13 -1.50 5.57
CA LEU A 85 5.38 -2.22 5.78
C LEU A 85 5.85 -2.86 4.46
N ALA A 86 6.00 -2.05 3.42
CA ALA A 86 6.43 -2.49 2.09
C ALA A 86 5.66 -3.77 1.65
N CYS A 87 6.35 -4.77 1.11
CA CYS A 87 5.72 -6.01 0.62
C CYS A 87 5.03 -6.84 1.73
N SER A 88 5.32 -6.56 3.01
CA SER A 88 4.75 -7.26 4.16
C SER A 88 3.54 -6.53 4.78
N THR A 89 3.00 -5.53 4.11
CA THR A 89 1.91 -4.68 4.64
C THR A 89 0.68 -5.50 5.07
N SER A 90 0.14 -6.36 4.22
CA SER A 90 -1.06 -7.15 4.57
C SER A 90 -0.78 -8.17 5.67
N MET A 91 0.41 -8.76 5.70
CA MET A 91 0.81 -9.66 6.78
C MET A 91 0.91 -8.90 8.11
N THR A 92 1.48 -7.69 8.10
CA THR A 92 1.53 -6.82 9.28
C THR A 92 0.13 -6.40 9.73
N ALA A 93 -0.78 -6.10 8.79
CA ALA A 93 -2.18 -5.84 9.08
C ALA A 93 -2.83 -7.02 9.82
N THR A 94 -2.57 -8.25 9.35
CA THR A 94 -3.08 -9.48 9.96
C THR A 94 -2.54 -9.66 11.39
N PHE A 95 -1.25 -9.47 11.61
CA PHE A 95 -0.67 -9.58 12.96
C PHE A 95 -1.15 -8.48 13.91
N ALA A 96 -1.29 -7.25 13.40
CA ALA A 96 -1.83 -6.15 14.20
C ALA A 96 -3.27 -6.41 14.60
N ALA A 97 -4.11 -6.83 13.65
CA ALA A 97 -5.51 -7.18 13.90
C ALA A 97 -5.65 -8.35 14.88
N ALA A 98 -4.86 -9.42 14.69
CA ALA A 98 -4.85 -10.55 15.60
C ALA A 98 -4.48 -10.16 17.04
N GLY A 99 -3.55 -9.19 17.20
CA GLY A 99 -3.17 -8.67 18.50
C GLY A 99 -4.21 -7.77 19.17
N LEU A 100 -5.22 -7.32 18.40
CA LEU A 100 -6.31 -6.47 18.88
C LEU A 100 -7.61 -7.26 19.14
N LEU A 101 -7.64 -8.56 18.83
CA LEU A 101 -8.77 -9.41 19.16
C LEU A 101 -8.95 -9.53 20.69
N GLY A 102 -10.19 -9.55 21.13
CA GLY A 102 -10.59 -9.50 22.54
C GLY A 102 -11.03 -8.10 22.96
N GLY A 103 -11.56 -7.98 24.16
CA GLY A 103 -12.01 -6.68 24.69
C GLY A 103 -13.17 -6.01 23.92
N GLY A 104 -13.95 -6.80 23.16
CA GLY A 104 -15.05 -6.32 22.32
C GLY A 104 -14.69 -6.25 20.82
N THR A 105 -13.54 -6.74 20.41
CA THR A 105 -13.17 -6.95 19.02
C THR A 105 -13.08 -8.47 18.77
N ASP A 106 -14.07 -9.04 18.13
CA ASP A 106 -14.15 -10.48 17.88
C ASP A 106 -13.89 -10.82 16.41
N LEU A 107 -14.19 -9.88 15.50
CA LEU A 107 -14.01 -10.05 14.07
C LEU A 107 -13.28 -8.83 13.47
N THR A 108 -12.22 -9.09 12.72
CA THR A 108 -11.48 -8.05 12.02
C THR A 108 -11.42 -8.32 10.53
N MET A 109 -11.54 -7.27 9.71
CA MET A 109 -11.29 -7.33 8.27
C MET A 109 -9.90 -6.77 7.99
N VAL A 110 -9.03 -7.56 7.34
CA VAL A 110 -7.66 -7.17 7.04
C VAL A 110 -7.36 -7.31 5.57
N GLY A 111 -6.59 -6.39 5.02
CA GLY A 111 -6.18 -6.48 3.62
C GLY A 111 -5.32 -5.32 3.15
N GLY A 112 -5.31 -5.15 1.85
CA GLY A 112 -4.58 -4.08 1.18
C GLY A 112 -4.70 -4.16 -0.32
N ALA A 113 -4.37 -3.06 -0.98
CA ALA A 113 -4.33 -2.98 -2.43
C ALA A 113 -3.18 -2.09 -2.88
N GLU A 114 -2.69 -2.36 -4.09
CA GLU A 114 -1.69 -1.54 -4.75
C GLU A 114 -2.01 -1.40 -6.22
N VAL A 115 -1.88 -0.19 -6.76
CA VAL A 115 -2.02 0.09 -8.18
C VAL A 115 -0.79 0.84 -8.67
N MET A 116 0.11 0.13 -9.31
CA MET A 116 1.37 0.67 -9.79
C MET A 116 1.29 1.33 -11.18
N SER A 117 0.11 1.31 -11.82
CA SER A 117 -0.07 1.85 -13.18
C SER A 117 -0.06 3.38 -13.23
N ARG A 118 -0.36 4.03 -12.12
CA ARG A 118 -0.44 5.50 -12.01
C ARG A 118 0.23 5.97 -10.72
N PRO A 119 1.56 5.89 -10.63
CA PRO A 119 2.26 6.39 -9.47
C PRO A 119 2.09 7.91 -9.35
N SER A 120 1.91 8.42 -8.16
CA SER A 120 1.89 9.85 -7.90
C SER A 120 3.25 10.47 -8.20
N LEU A 121 3.27 11.59 -8.90
CA LEU A 121 4.47 12.41 -9.06
C LEU A 121 4.61 13.30 -7.82
N ALA A 122 5.82 13.42 -7.33
CA ALA A 122 6.14 14.37 -6.27
C ALA A 122 7.12 15.43 -6.80
N LEU A 123 7.08 16.62 -6.22
CA LEU A 123 8.12 17.63 -6.43
C LEU A 123 9.35 17.26 -5.61
N THR A 124 10.53 17.70 -6.08
CA THR A 124 11.72 17.70 -5.25
C THR A 124 11.49 18.57 -4.01
N ALA A 125 12.20 18.33 -2.92
CA ALA A 125 12.09 19.14 -1.71
C ALA A 125 12.36 20.63 -2.01
N GLU A 126 13.31 20.91 -2.89
CA GLU A 126 13.66 22.26 -3.31
C GLU A 126 12.53 22.93 -4.10
N ALA A 127 11.98 22.27 -5.12
CA ALA A 127 10.86 22.80 -5.90
C ALA A 127 9.61 22.98 -5.02
N SER A 128 9.33 22.01 -4.13
CA SER A 128 8.23 22.10 -3.18
C SER A 128 8.37 23.31 -2.25
N LYS A 129 9.55 23.48 -1.65
CA LYS A 129 9.83 24.64 -0.78
C LYS A 129 9.67 25.98 -1.53
N ARG A 130 10.26 26.10 -2.71
CA ARG A 130 10.15 27.30 -3.54
C ARG A 130 8.70 27.70 -3.82
N LEU A 131 7.87 26.73 -4.22
CA LEU A 131 6.45 26.98 -4.48
C LEU A 131 5.69 27.34 -3.22
N THR A 132 5.93 26.64 -2.11
CA THR A 132 5.26 26.91 -0.83
C THR A 132 5.57 28.31 -0.31
N ASP A 133 6.82 28.72 -0.38
CA ASP A 133 7.25 30.06 0.03
C ASP A 133 6.57 31.14 -0.84
N LEU A 134 6.48 30.92 -2.16
CA LEU A 134 5.79 31.81 -3.08
C LEU A 134 4.28 31.87 -2.82
N PHE A 135 3.61 30.74 -2.61
CA PHE A 135 2.18 30.71 -2.30
C PHE A 135 1.85 31.49 -1.02
N GLY A 136 2.74 31.47 -0.04
CA GLY A 136 2.59 32.24 1.20
C GLY A 136 2.77 33.77 1.04
N GLN A 137 3.49 34.21 0.01
CA GLN A 137 3.83 35.61 -0.20
C GLN A 137 3.06 36.23 -1.37
N ASP A 138 3.05 35.57 -2.52
CA ASP A 138 2.39 35.99 -3.77
C ASP A 138 1.84 34.78 -4.51
N PRO A 139 0.55 34.44 -4.31
CA PRO A 139 -0.08 33.33 -5.00
C PRO A 139 -0.04 33.43 -6.54
N ALA A 140 -0.06 34.65 -7.10
CA ALA A 140 -0.02 34.82 -8.56
C ALA A 140 1.38 34.48 -9.09
N ALA A 141 2.43 34.90 -8.38
CA ALA A 141 3.80 34.52 -8.72
C ALA A 141 4.02 32.99 -8.57
N ALA A 142 3.41 32.36 -7.57
CA ALA A 142 3.46 30.91 -7.39
C ALA A 142 2.81 30.16 -8.57
N LEU A 143 1.65 30.61 -9.04
CA LEU A 143 0.99 30.05 -10.24
C LEU A 143 1.86 30.20 -11.49
N SER A 144 2.50 31.36 -11.65
CA SER A 144 3.46 31.59 -12.74
C SER A 144 4.67 30.69 -12.64
N ALA A 145 5.16 30.43 -11.42
CA ALA A 145 6.29 29.55 -11.16
C ALA A 145 5.99 28.08 -11.50
N LEU A 146 4.71 27.64 -11.41
CA LEU A 146 4.33 26.30 -11.86
C LEU A 146 4.59 26.09 -13.36
N GLN A 147 4.46 27.14 -14.18
CA GLN A 147 4.74 27.05 -15.61
C GLN A 147 6.24 26.93 -15.94
N SER A 148 7.10 27.29 -14.98
CA SER A 148 8.56 27.19 -15.11
C SER A 148 9.13 25.86 -14.60
N LEU A 149 8.30 24.93 -14.12
CA LEU A 149 8.75 23.62 -13.67
C LEU A 149 9.32 22.82 -14.84
N THR A 150 10.43 22.16 -14.56
CA THR A 150 11.14 21.30 -15.50
C THR A 150 11.08 19.85 -15.04
N PRO A 151 11.42 18.87 -15.87
CA PRO A 151 11.51 17.46 -15.45
C PRO A 151 12.43 17.23 -14.23
N HIS A 152 13.40 18.11 -13.98
CA HIS A 152 14.30 18.03 -12.83
C HIS A 152 13.64 18.39 -11.50
N ASP A 153 12.52 19.11 -11.55
CA ASP A 153 11.74 19.49 -10.36
C ASP A 153 10.84 18.36 -9.85
N PHE A 154 10.75 17.24 -10.60
CA PHE A 154 9.91 16.12 -10.25
C PHE A 154 10.70 14.90 -9.77
N VAL A 155 10.15 14.21 -8.80
CA VAL A 155 10.63 12.92 -8.33
C VAL A 155 9.62 11.85 -8.73
N LEU A 156 10.09 10.87 -9.50
CA LEU A 156 9.31 9.66 -9.73
C LEU A 156 9.46 8.75 -8.50
N PRO A 157 8.36 8.21 -7.96
CA PRO A 157 8.41 7.27 -6.83
C PRO A 157 9.27 6.04 -7.12
N THR A 158 9.46 5.72 -8.40
CA THR A 158 10.29 4.62 -8.90
C THR A 158 11.78 4.78 -8.62
N LYS A 159 12.27 5.99 -8.34
CA LYS A 159 13.66 6.19 -7.88
C LYS A 159 13.89 5.64 -6.46
N GLY A 160 12.84 5.36 -5.70
CA GLY A 160 12.90 4.77 -4.37
C GLY A 160 12.95 3.24 -4.33
N TRP A 161 13.14 2.55 -5.45
CA TRP A 161 13.25 1.08 -5.45
C TRP A 161 14.57 0.56 -4.88
N ALA A 162 15.57 1.39 -4.86
CA ALA A 162 16.80 1.10 -4.13
C ALA A 162 16.62 1.46 -2.66
N ASN A 163 17.08 0.57 -1.78
CA ASN A 163 17.12 0.84 -0.35
C ASN A 163 18.01 2.06 -0.08
N ARG A 164 17.50 3.03 0.66
CA ARG A 164 18.19 4.32 0.92
C ARG A 164 19.54 4.15 1.63
N ILE A 165 19.69 3.12 2.45
CA ILE A 165 20.89 2.87 3.24
C ILE A 165 21.95 2.13 2.41
N THR A 166 21.52 1.10 1.67
CA THR A 166 22.45 0.22 0.95
C THR A 166 22.66 0.63 -0.51
N GLY A 167 21.79 1.47 -1.07
CA GLY A 167 21.78 1.83 -2.49
C GLY A 167 21.39 0.68 -3.42
N ARG A 168 20.96 -0.47 -2.89
CA ARG A 168 20.66 -1.69 -3.63
C ARG A 168 19.17 -1.88 -3.81
N THR A 169 18.80 -2.49 -4.93
CA THR A 169 17.42 -2.91 -5.19
C THR A 169 17.07 -4.18 -4.41
N MET A 170 15.78 -4.52 -4.37
CA MET A 170 15.34 -5.80 -3.79
C MET A 170 15.92 -7.00 -4.56
N GLY A 171 16.09 -6.86 -5.89
CA GLY A 171 16.75 -7.89 -6.71
C GLY A 171 18.21 -8.11 -6.29
N ASP A 172 18.97 -7.03 -6.06
CA ASP A 172 20.36 -7.14 -5.59
C ASP A 172 20.45 -7.83 -4.23
N HIS A 173 19.55 -7.49 -3.29
CA HIS A 173 19.49 -8.16 -1.98
C HIS A 173 19.11 -9.64 -2.11
N MET A 174 18.17 -9.97 -3.02
CA MET A 174 17.73 -11.34 -3.23
C MET A 174 18.81 -12.20 -3.87
N GLU A 175 19.60 -11.62 -4.77
CA GLU A 175 20.78 -12.30 -5.36
C GLU A 175 21.80 -12.70 -4.27
N GLU A 176 22.05 -11.83 -3.31
CA GLU A 176 22.91 -12.15 -2.15
C GLU A 176 22.32 -13.27 -1.30
N THR A 177 21.02 -13.23 -1.06
CA THR A 177 20.29 -14.26 -0.31
C THR A 177 20.37 -15.61 -1.05
N ALA A 178 20.11 -15.62 -2.36
CA ALA A 178 20.19 -16.83 -3.17
C ALA A 178 21.60 -17.45 -3.12
N LYS A 179 22.65 -16.63 -3.20
CA LYS A 179 24.03 -17.08 -3.06
C LYS A 179 24.34 -17.63 -1.66
N ALA A 180 23.92 -16.92 -0.61
CA ALA A 180 24.15 -17.35 0.77
C ALA A 180 23.47 -18.69 1.07
N TRP A 181 22.28 -18.92 0.51
CA TRP A 181 21.50 -20.15 0.66
C TRP A 181 21.85 -21.20 -0.39
N ARG A 182 22.76 -20.91 -1.31
CA ARG A 182 23.20 -21.80 -2.39
C ARG A 182 22.04 -22.29 -3.27
N VAL A 183 21.09 -21.41 -3.56
CA VAL A 183 19.98 -21.69 -4.47
C VAL A 183 20.54 -21.64 -5.91
N SER A 184 20.51 -22.76 -6.62
CA SER A 184 21.05 -22.83 -7.98
C SER A 184 20.13 -22.11 -8.98
N ARG A 185 20.68 -21.77 -10.15
CA ARG A 185 19.90 -21.15 -11.23
C ARG A 185 18.79 -22.10 -11.72
N GLU A 186 19.09 -23.38 -11.85
CA GLU A 186 18.13 -24.41 -12.27
C GLU A 186 16.96 -24.49 -11.30
N ALA A 187 17.22 -24.45 -9.99
CA ALA A 187 16.15 -24.46 -8.97
C ALA A 187 15.26 -23.23 -9.07
N GLN A 188 15.83 -22.06 -9.38
CA GLN A 188 15.07 -20.83 -9.60
C GLN A 188 14.19 -20.93 -10.86
N ASP A 189 14.75 -21.42 -11.95
CA ASP A 189 14.04 -21.58 -13.23
C ASP A 189 12.92 -22.63 -13.12
N ASP A 190 13.17 -23.76 -12.45
CA ASP A 190 12.16 -24.79 -12.17
C ASP A 190 11.00 -24.25 -11.34
N TRP A 191 11.29 -23.39 -10.36
CA TRP A 191 10.24 -22.75 -9.57
C TRP A 191 9.41 -21.76 -10.37
N ALA A 192 10.06 -20.94 -11.17
CA ALA A 192 9.40 -19.98 -12.05
C ALA A 192 8.50 -20.68 -13.09
N LEU A 193 8.93 -21.82 -13.62
CA LEU A 193 8.14 -22.62 -14.56
C LEU A 193 6.89 -23.23 -13.92
N LYS A 194 6.94 -23.58 -12.63
CA LYS A 194 5.82 -24.15 -11.89
C LYS A 194 4.81 -23.12 -11.43
N SER A 195 5.18 -21.84 -11.37
CA SER A 195 4.33 -20.72 -10.96
C SER A 195 3.41 -20.25 -12.08
#